data_d415f6f3eb5c2af29b2a399e07219e81
#
_entry.id   d415f6f3eb5c2af29b2a399e07219e81
#
_cell.length_a   1.000
_cell.length_b   1.000
_cell.length_c   1.000
_cell.angle_alpha   90.00
_cell.angle_beta   90.00
_cell.angle_gamma   90.00
#
_symmetry.space_group_name_H-M   'P 1'
#
loop_
_entity.id
_entity.type
_entity.pdbx_description
1 polymer ?
#
loop_
_entity_poly.entity_id
_entity_poly.type
_entity_poly.pdbx_seq_one_letter_code
_entity_poly.pdbx_strand_id
1 'polypeptide(L)'
;MPVLSDFTIEENVPLSKFTTWKIGGLARYFANAKTSNLPNIVKFANANNLKFVILGAGSNVLIPSEGLDCLVIRYFDPKAEFLFGDNSIEVSASLSLPMLVRVAASKGFSDLNFLAGIPGSVGGGIFMNAGIGGENKIEISQCLDSASILDSFGNLKEVSNGYFNFSYRYSSIQCSRDIVLSAKFKLLKKTNPQDAADEIISIVKSRRLKEPENRKNCGSVFKACRGVPAGILIDKAGLKGLRVNGAMVSFKHANWIENLGGASSDDVLNLIAKIKKIVFEKFGEKLEEEVLILSC
;
A
#
# COMPACT_ATOMS: atom_id res chain seq x y z
N MET A 1 11.78 11.57 27.39
CA MET A 1 10.78 10.79 26.63
C MET A 1 10.23 9.70 27.53
N PRO A 2 8.90 9.51 27.64
CA PRO A 2 8.37 8.42 28.44
C PRO A 2 8.74 7.10 27.75
N VAL A 3 9.57 6.30 28.37
CA VAL A 3 9.72 4.89 28.04
C VAL A 3 8.50 4.20 28.60
N LEU A 4 7.49 4.01 27.79
CA LEU A 4 6.38 3.11 28.09
C LEU A 4 6.94 1.69 27.95
N SER A 5 6.51 0.78 28.78
CA SER A 5 7.16 -0.53 29.00
C SER A 5 7.34 -1.41 27.74
N ASP A 6 6.70 -1.09 26.60
CA ASP A 6 6.64 -1.92 25.40
C ASP A 6 6.86 -1.19 24.05
N PHE A 7 6.98 0.15 24.04
CA PHE A 7 7.31 0.93 22.84
C PHE A 7 8.05 2.24 23.17
N THR A 8 8.69 2.82 22.15
CA THR A 8 9.37 4.12 22.25
C THR A 8 8.79 5.09 21.22
N ILE A 9 8.77 6.38 21.55
CA ILE A 9 8.45 7.45 20.63
C ILE A 9 9.76 8.21 20.34
N GLU A 10 10.12 8.22 19.06
CA GLU A 10 11.23 8.99 18.52
C GLU A 10 10.74 10.33 17.98
N GLU A 11 11.59 11.35 17.95
CA GLU A 11 11.25 12.66 17.38
C GLU A 11 12.08 12.95 16.13
N ASN A 12 11.50 13.72 15.20
CA ASN A 12 12.17 14.20 14.00
C ASN A 12 12.79 13.09 13.13
N VAL A 13 12.02 12.01 12.94
CA VAL A 13 12.48 10.83 12.17
C VAL A 13 12.27 11.04 10.68
N PRO A 14 13.31 10.90 9.82
CA PRO A 14 13.18 11.03 8.37
C PRO A 14 12.32 9.93 7.76
N LEU A 15 11.16 10.30 7.20
CA LEU A 15 10.17 9.37 6.64
C LEU A 15 10.54 8.84 5.26
N SER A 16 11.41 9.52 4.51
CA SER A 16 11.93 9.04 3.21
C SER A 16 12.56 7.64 3.29
N LYS A 17 13.08 7.25 4.46
CA LYS A 17 13.62 5.90 4.70
C LYS A 17 12.55 4.80 4.59
N PHE A 18 11.29 5.13 4.86
CA PHE A 18 10.18 4.21 4.98
C PHE A 18 9.21 4.26 3.80
N THR A 19 9.50 5.02 2.75
CA THR A 19 8.74 5.04 1.50
C THR A 19 9.53 4.41 0.36
N THR A 20 8.83 3.79 -0.59
CA THR A 20 9.48 3.25 -1.79
C THR A 20 9.97 4.37 -2.70
N TRP A 21 9.30 5.50 -2.75
CA TRP A 21 9.72 6.70 -3.50
C TRP A 21 10.99 7.35 -2.97
N LYS A 22 11.34 7.08 -1.71
CA LYS A 22 12.44 7.76 -1.00
C LYS A 22 12.24 9.27 -0.90
N ILE A 23 10.97 9.68 -0.78
CA ILE A 23 10.52 11.06 -0.57
C ILE A 23 9.76 11.09 0.77
N GLY A 24 9.90 12.18 1.50
CA GLY A 24 9.22 12.45 2.77
C GLY A 24 10.12 13.19 3.74
N GLY A 25 9.57 14.22 4.40
CA GLY A 25 10.22 14.98 5.44
C GLY A 25 10.24 14.25 6.78
N LEU A 26 10.31 15.00 7.87
CA LEU A 26 10.41 14.46 9.22
C LEU A 26 9.02 14.13 9.78
N ALA A 27 8.89 13.02 10.50
CA ALA A 27 7.79 12.84 11.44
C ALA A 27 8.12 13.58 12.72
N ARG A 28 7.23 14.45 13.22
CA ARG A 28 7.41 15.08 14.52
C ARG A 28 7.56 14.03 15.62
N TYR A 29 6.67 13.04 15.61
CA TYR A 29 6.74 11.86 16.48
C TYR A 29 6.66 10.60 15.63
N PHE A 30 7.39 9.58 16.04
CA PHE A 30 7.47 8.31 15.33
C PHE A 30 7.51 7.14 16.30
N ALA A 31 6.76 6.07 15.98
CA ALA A 31 6.80 4.82 16.72
C ALA A 31 6.84 3.64 15.75
N ASN A 32 7.71 2.65 16.03
CA ASN A 32 7.61 1.35 15.39
C ASN A 32 6.63 0.48 16.19
N ALA A 33 5.57 0.04 15.53
CA ALA A 33 4.56 -0.82 16.11
C ALA A 33 4.70 -2.26 15.62
N LYS A 34 4.54 -3.19 16.55
CA LYS A 34 4.30 -4.62 16.32
C LYS A 34 2.82 -4.92 16.59
N THR A 35 2.35 -6.07 16.16
CA THR A 35 0.97 -6.50 16.44
C THR A 35 0.62 -6.44 17.92
N SER A 36 1.56 -6.83 18.79
CA SER A 36 1.35 -6.89 20.25
C SER A 36 1.24 -5.53 20.94
N ASN A 37 1.91 -4.49 20.45
CA ASN A 37 1.95 -3.18 21.13
C ASN A 37 1.19 -2.06 20.39
N LEU A 38 0.73 -2.30 19.16
CA LEU A 38 -0.04 -1.31 18.39
C LEU A 38 -1.28 -0.78 19.15
N PRO A 39 -2.08 -1.63 19.88
CA PRO A 39 -3.19 -1.13 20.67
C PRO A 39 -2.77 -0.11 21.75
N ASN A 40 -1.64 -0.35 22.40
CA ASN A 40 -1.12 0.54 23.44
C ASN A 40 -0.64 1.88 22.86
N ILE A 41 0.00 1.85 21.68
CA ILE A 41 0.42 3.07 20.99
C ILE A 41 -0.80 3.92 20.59
N VAL A 42 -1.86 3.30 20.05
CA VAL A 42 -3.09 4.02 19.68
C VAL A 42 -3.78 4.61 20.91
N LYS A 43 -3.90 3.84 22.00
CA LYS A 43 -4.45 4.36 23.27
C LYS A 43 -3.62 5.50 23.85
N PHE A 44 -2.29 5.39 23.78
CA PHE A 44 -1.39 6.46 24.19
C PHE A 44 -1.59 7.73 23.36
N ALA A 45 -1.68 7.61 22.03
CA ALA A 45 -1.93 8.75 21.15
C ALA A 45 -3.24 9.45 21.52
N ASN A 46 -4.32 8.68 21.71
CA ASN A 46 -5.63 9.22 22.11
C ASN A 46 -5.60 9.91 23.49
N ALA A 47 -4.97 9.27 24.48
CA ALA A 47 -4.87 9.83 25.83
C ALA A 47 -4.07 11.14 25.88
N ASN A 48 -3.17 11.37 24.92
CA ASN A 48 -2.36 12.58 24.82
C ASN A 48 -2.85 13.55 23.72
N ASN A 49 -4.03 13.33 23.15
CA ASN A 49 -4.60 14.11 22.05
C ASN A 49 -3.66 14.25 20.85
N LEU A 50 -2.82 13.24 20.60
CA LEU A 50 -1.92 13.22 19.45
C LEU A 50 -2.68 12.68 18.22
N LYS A 51 -2.77 13.47 17.16
CA LYS A 51 -3.16 12.94 15.87
C LYS A 51 -2.14 11.91 15.42
N PHE A 52 -2.57 10.88 14.74
CA PHE A 52 -1.66 9.86 14.21
C PHE A 52 -2.06 9.37 12.82
N VAL A 53 -1.07 8.84 12.12
CA VAL A 53 -1.24 8.13 10.84
C VAL A 53 -0.55 6.78 10.91
N ILE A 54 -1.12 5.77 10.25
CA ILE A 54 -0.51 4.45 10.14
C ILE A 54 0.27 4.36 8.84
N LEU A 55 1.52 3.94 8.94
CA LEU A 55 2.39 3.69 7.80
C LEU A 55 2.73 2.20 7.74
N GLY A 56 2.25 1.51 6.72
CA GLY A 56 2.66 0.15 6.41
C GLY A 56 4.03 0.12 5.68
N ALA A 57 4.10 -0.58 4.56
CA ALA A 57 5.33 -0.69 3.75
C ALA A 57 5.71 0.59 2.99
N GLY A 58 4.88 1.64 3.00
CA GLY A 58 5.16 2.91 2.31
C GLY A 58 5.24 2.81 0.79
N SER A 59 4.55 1.86 0.20
CA SER A 59 4.63 1.55 -1.25
C SER A 59 3.61 2.29 -2.11
N ASN A 60 2.60 2.92 -1.51
CA ASN A 60 1.55 3.67 -2.21
C ASN A 60 1.26 5.02 -1.55
N VAL A 61 2.28 5.68 -1.03
CA VAL A 61 2.14 6.95 -0.32
C VAL A 61 3.13 7.98 -0.82
N LEU A 62 2.69 9.23 -0.89
CA LEU A 62 3.54 10.41 -1.00
C LEU A 62 3.50 11.14 0.35
N ILE A 63 4.64 11.29 0.97
CA ILE A 63 4.79 12.03 2.23
C ILE A 63 5.35 13.42 1.91
N PRO A 64 4.72 14.50 2.41
CA PRO A 64 5.19 15.86 2.22
C PRO A 64 6.67 16.05 2.61
N SER A 65 7.39 16.87 1.84
CA SER A 65 8.80 17.17 2.12
C SER A 65 9.00 18.02 3.37
N GLU A 66 8.00 18.81 3.75
CA GLU A 66 7.93 19.53 5.02
C GLU A 66 7.73 18.60 6.23
N GLY A 67 7.30 17.35 6.00
CA GLY A 67 7.09 16.36 7.03
C GLY A 67 5.65 16.28 7.54
N LEU A 68 5.46 15.61 8.67
CA LEU A 68 4.17 15.38 9.30
C LEU A 68 4.21 15.82 10.76
N ASP A 69 3.34 16.78 11.14
CA ASP A 69 3.20 17.30 12.51
C ASP A 69 2.24 16.42 13.35
N CYS A 70 2.50 15.11 13.37
CA CYS A 70 1.74 14.14 14.13
C CYS A 70 2.59 12.92 14.51
N LEU A 71 1.98 11.93 15.16
CA LEU A 71 2.60 10.63 15.42
C LEU A 71 2.47 9.74 14.17
N VAL A 72 3.59 9.40 13.55
CA VAL A 72 3.62 8.36 12.50
C VAL A 72 3.86 7.02 13.17
N ILE A 73 2.88 6.14 13.12
CA ILE A 73 2.97 4.77 13.62
C ILE A 73 3.32 3.86 12.46
N ARG A 74 4.57 3.42 12.40
CA ARG A 74 4.99 2.44 11.39
C ARG A 74 4.63 1.04 11.87
N TYR A 75 3.62 0.43 11.22
CA TYR A 75 3.23 -0.92 11.56
C TYR A 75 4.10 -1.93 10.79
N PHE A 76 5.11 -2.42 11.48
CA PHE A 76 6.07 -3.40 10.98
C PHE A 76 6.42 -4.39 12.09
N ASP A 77 6.09 -5.66 11.87
CA ASP A 77 6.43 -6.74 12.78
C ASP A 77 7.38 -7.74 12.07
N PRO A 78 8.67 -7.79 12.44
CA PRO A 78 9.62 -8.71 11.84
C PRO A 78 9.31 -10.19 12.16
N LYS A 79 8.47 -10.43 13.17
CA LYS A 79 7.97 -11.75 13.57
C LYS A 79 6.50 -11.92 13.19
N ALA A 80 6.08 -11.31 12.06
CA ALA A 80 4.72 -11.42 11.57
C ALA A 80 4.32 -12.91 11.46
N GLU A 81 3.30 -13.29 12.20
CA GLU A 81 2.84 -14.67 12.32
C GLU A 81 1.80 -14.99 11.25
N PHE A 82 1.67 -16.27 10.96
CA PHE A 82 0.60 -16.82 10.15
C PHE A 82 0.18 -18.19 10.68
N LEU A 83 -1.11 -18.49 10.56
CA LEU A 83 -1.70 -19.76 11.01
C LEU A 83 -2.55 -20.34 9.88
N PHE A 84 -2.28 -21.59 9.51
CA PHE A 84 -3.11 -22.33 8.56
C PHE A 84 -4.28 -23.00 9.27
N GLY A 85 -5.49 -22.83 8.71
CA GLY A 85 -6.62 -23.74 8.91
C GLY A 85 -6.73 -24.69 7.71
N ASP A 86 -7.79 -25.51 7.66
CA ASP A 86 -8.00 -26.51 6.60
C ASP A 86 -8.02 -25.88 5.19
N ASN A 87 -8.80 -24.80 5.01
CA ASN A 87 -8.94 -24.06 3.76
C ASN A 87 -8.81 -22.54 4.01
N SER A 88 -7.92 -22.14 4.88
CA SER A 88 -7.71 -20.75 5.23
C SER A 88 -6.30 -20.49 5.72
N ILE A 89 -5.89 -19.23 5.66
CA ILE A 89 -4.70 -18.73 6.33
C ILE A 89 -5.06 -17.44 7.07
N GLU A 90 -4.70 -17.37 8.33
CA GLU A 90 -4.73 -16.13 9.11
C GLU A 90 -3.31 -15.57 9.21
N VAL A 91 -3.16 -14.26 8.99
CA VAL A 91 -1.86 -13.61 8.95
C VAL A 91 -1.90 -12.25 9.62
N SER A 92 -0.79 -11.83 10.22
CA SER A 92 -0.63 -10.44 10.66
C SER A 92 -0.75 -9.46 9.48
N ALA A 93 -1.41 -8.34 9.69
CA ALA A 93 -1.55 -7.29 8.68
C ALA A 93 -0.22 -6.60 8.34
N SER A 94 0.81 -6.75 9.17
CA SER A 94 2.18 -6.28 8.89
C SER A 94 2.95 -7.19 7.92
N LEU A 95 2.49 -8.43 7.70
CA LEU A 95 3.10 -9.36 6.74
C LEU A 95 3.10 -8.75 5.33
N SER A 96 4.20 -8.90 4.60
CA SER A 96 4.24 -8.42 3.22
C SER A 96 3.37 -9.28 2.29
N LEU A 97 2.68 -8.66 1.31
CA LEU A 97 1.89 -9.39 0.31
C LEU A 97 2.70 -10.46 -0.42
N PRO A 98 3.96 -10.21 -0.87
CA PRO A 98 4.77 -11.26 -1.48
C PRO A 98 5.08 -12.43 -0.54
N MET A 99 5.19 -12.19 0.77
CA MET A 99 5.39 -13.28 1.74
C MET A 99 4.11 -14.09 1.93
N LEU A 100 2.95 -13.45 2.07
CA LEU A 100 1.65 -14.10 2.12
C LEU A 100 1.45 -15.06 0.94
N VAL A 101 1.74 -14.59 -0.27
CA VAL A 101 1.65 -15.40 -1.50
C VAL A 101 2.57 -16.62 -1.43
N ARG A 102 3.84 -16.44 -1.05
CA ARG A 102 4.81 -17.55 -0.94
C ARG A 102 4.40 -18.58 0.10
N VAL A 103 3.89 -18.12 1.24
CA VAL A 103 3.47 -19.00 2.34
C VAL A 103 2.25 -19.83 1.89
N ALA A 104 1.25 -19.22 1.23
CA ALA A 104 0.10 -19.95 0.69
C ALA A 104 0.52 -20.97 -0.37
N ALA A 105 1.38 -20.57 -1.31
CA ALA A 105 1.89 -21.44 -2.38
C ALA A 105 2.71 -22.63 -1.83
N SER A 106 3.47 -22.45 -0.73
CA SER A 106 4.22 -23.54 -0.11
C SER A 106 3.35 -24.67 0.43
N LYS A 107 2.05 -24.40 0.64
CA LYS A 107 1.03 -25.38 1.01
C LYS A 107 0.15 -25.83 -0.17
N GLY A 108 0.51 -25.41 -1.40
CA GLY A 108 -0.22 -25.78 -2.61
C GLY A 108 -1.50 -24.98 -2.83
N PHE A 109 -1.57 -23.73 -2.39
CA PHE A 109 -2.70 -22.85 -2.66
C PHE A 109 -2.31 -21.70 -3.59
N SER A 110 -3.11 -21.47 -4.64
CA SER A 110 -2.84 -20.44 -5.66
C SER A 110 -3.81 -19.26 -5.65
N ASP A 111 -4.79 -19.24 -4.73
CA ASP A 111 -5.81 -18.20 -4.64
C ASP A 111 -5.24 -16.78 -4.56
N LEU A 112 -4.09 -16.63 -3.93
CA LEU A 112 -3.45 -15.34 -3.67
C LEU A 112 -2.32 -15.00 -4.66
N ASN A 113 -2.04 -15.85 -5.65
CA ASN A 113 -0.91 -15.68 -6.57
C ASN A 113 -0.97 -14.37 -7.36
N PHE A 114 -2.17 -13.83 -7.64
CA PHE A 114 -2.35 -12.54 -8.30
C PHE A 114 -1.73 -11.36 -7.53
N LEU A 115 -1.51 -11.49 -6.21
CA LEU A 115 -0.82 -10.49 -5.38
C LEU A 115 0.71 -10.56 -5.53
N ALA A 116 1.23 -11.57 -6.22
CA ALA A 116 2.67 -11.69 -6.44
C ALA A 116 3.23 -10.47 -7.18
N GLY A 117 4.27 -9.89 -6.63
CA GLY A 117 4.88 -8.69 -7.19
C GLY A 117 4.17 -7.38 -6.83
N ILE A 118 3.05 -7.38 -6.09
CA ILE A 118 2.49 -6.15 -5.52
C ILE A 118 3.26 -5.83 -4.23
N PRO A 119 4.03 -4.72 -4.18
CA PRO A 119 4.71 -4.32 -2.96
C PRO A 119 3.70 -3.78 -1.95
N GLY A 120 3.86 -4.14 -0.69
CA GLY A 120 2.97 -3.66 0.36
C GLY A 120 2.81 -4.67 1.49
N SER A 121 2.14 -4.26 2.56
CA SER A 121 1.69 -5.13 3.64
C SER A 121 0.26 -5.61 3.39
N VAL A 122 -0.14 -6.68 4.06
CA VAL A 122 -1.51 -7.20 4.04
C VAL A 122 -2.51 -6.11 4.44
N GLY A 123 -2.25 -5.37 5.53
CA GLY A 123 -3.11 -4.27 5.96
C GLY A 123 -3.24 -3.16 4.91
N GLY A 124 -2.12 -2.77 4.27
CA GLY A 124 -2.16 -1.82 3.16
C GLY A 124 -2.89 -2.36 1.93
N GLY A 125 -2.77 -3.65 1.66
CA GLY A 125 -3.50 -4.35 0.60
C GLY A 125 -5.02 -4.33 0.82
N ILE A 126 -5.47 -4.57 2.06
CA ILE A 126 -6.89 -4.49 2.45
C ILE A 126 -7.38 -3.04 2.37
N PHE A 127 -6.61 -2.08 2.91
CA PHE A 127 -6.91 -0.66 2.85
C PHE A 127 -7.20 -0.18 1.43
N MET A 128 -6.39 -0.60 0.46
CA MET A 128 -6.50 -0.21 -0.95
C MET A 128 -7.33 -1.18 -1.81
N ASN A 129 -7.89 -2.25 -1.26
CA ASN A 129 -8.46 -3.33 -2.05
C ASN A 129 -7.52 -3.75 -3.19
N ALA A 130 -6.29 -4.13 -2.83
CA ALA A 130 -5.21 -4.38 -3.77
C ALA A 130 -5.56 -5.52 -4.74
N GLY A 131 -5.16 -5.36 -6.00
CA GLY A 131 -5.43 -6.37 -7.03
C GLY A 131 -4.91 -5.97 -8.39
N ILE A 132 -5.20 -6.80 -9.37
CA ILE A 132 -4.91 -6.57 -10.78
C ILE A 132 -6.19 -6.19 -11.53
N GLY A 133 -6.06 -5.22 -12.44
CA GLY A 133 -7.16 -4.78 -13.30
C GLY A 133 -7.16 -5.49 -14.66
N GLY A 134 -8.07 -5.07 -15.55
CA GLY A 134 -8.24 -5.63 -16.87
C GLY A 134 -9.43 -6.57 -16.96
N GLU A 135 -9.49 -7.40 -18.01
CA GLU A 135 -10.59 -8.35 -18.25
C GLU A 135 -10.77 -9.35 -17.10
N ASN A 136 -9.65 -9.79 -16.50
CA ASN A 136 -9.62 -10.72 -15.35
C ASN A 136 -9.39 -9.97 -14.04
N LYS A 137 -10.22 -8.94 -13.77
CA LYS A 137 -10.12 -8.18 -12.53
C LYS A 137 -10.24 -9.10 -11.32
N ILE A 138 -9.20 -9.11 -10.48
CA ILE A 138 -9.18 -9.83 -9.21
C ILE A 138 -8.58 -8.95 -8.13
N GLU A 139 -9.26 -8.90 -6.98
CA GLU A 139 -8.91 -8.04 -5.85
C GLU A 139 -8.85 -8.84 -4.55
N ILE A 140 -8.09 -8.36 -3.57
CA ILE A 140 -7.87 -9.03 -2.28
C ILE A 140 -9.19 -9.29 -1.53
N SER A 141 -10.21 -8.44 -1.73
CA SER A 141 -11.56 -8.61 -1.19
C SER A 141 -12.22 -9.93 -1.58
N GLN A 142 -11.87 -10.52 -2.71
CA GLN A 142 -12.45 -11.80 -3.16
C GLN A 142 -11.95 -13.00 -2.37
N CYS A 143 -10.79 -12.88 -1.74
CA CYS A 143 -10.18 -13.94 -0.93
C CYS A 143 -10.29 -13.66 0.59
N LEU A 144 -10.54 -12.41 1.00
CA LEU A 144 -10.68 -12.05 2.41
C LEU A 144 -11.96 -12.68 3.00
N ASP A 145 -11.83 -13.35 4.14
CA ASP A 145 -12.95 -13.90 4.93
C ASP A 145 -13.35 -12.95 6.06
N SER A 146 -12.41 -12.66 6.93
CA SER A 146 -12.56 -11.81 8.11
C SER A 146 -11.25 -11.13 8.48
N ALA A 147 -11.32 -10.19 9.40
CA ALA A 147 -10.15 -9.54 9.95
C ALA A 147 -10.36 -9.11 11.40
N SER A 148 -9.27 -9.07 12.15
CA SER A 148 -9.22 -8.39 13.43
C SER A 148 -8.75 -6.97 13.21
N ILE A 149 -9.49 -5.99 13.73
CA ILE A 149 -9.20 -4.56 13.58
C ILE A 149 -9.11 -3.87 14.92
N LEU A 150 -8.35 -2.77 14.97
CA LEU A 150 -8.48 -1.75 16.01
C LEU A 150 -9.33 -0.61 15.47
N ASP A 151 -10.35 -0.20 16.22
CA ASP A 151 -11.02 1.06 15.92
C ASP A 151 -10.13 2.26 16.27
N SER A 152 -10.57 3.47 15.88
CA SER A 152 -9.85 4.71 16.14
C SER A 152 -9.58 4.98 17.63
N PHE A 153 -10.29 4.30 18.54
CA PHE A 153 -10.09 4.39 20.00
C PHE A 153 -9.12 3.32 20.54
N GLY A 154 -8.69 2.38 19.70
CA GLY A 154 -7.81 1.28 20.09
C GLY A 154 -8.56 0.08 20.70
N ASN A 155 -9.86 -0.08 20.43
CA ASN A 155 -10.62 -1.26 20.80
C ASN A 155 -10.54 -2.32 19.71
N LEU A 156 -10.35 -3.56 20.13
CA LEU A 156 -10.28 -4.72 19.25
C LEU A 156 -11.68 -5.13 18.79
N LYS A 157 -11.83 -5.45 17.50
CA LYS A 157 -13.08 -5.97 16.90
C LYS A 157 -12.76 -7.03 15.86
N GLU A 158 -13.55 -8.10 15.83
CA GLU A 158 -13.58 -9.04 14.72
C GLU A 158 -14.66 -8.61 13.71
N VAL A 159 -14.29 -8.55 12.45
CA VAL A 159 -15.17 -8.08 11.37
C VAL A 159 -15.14 -9.04 10.18
N SER A 160 -16.28 -9.21 9.52
CA SER A 160 -16.36 -9.96 8.27
C SER A 160 -15.92 -9.12 7.07
N ASN A 161 -15.72 -9.76 5.93
CA ASN A 161 -15.41 -9.09 4.66
C ASN A 161 -16.36 -7.94 4.34
N GLY A 162 -17.67 -8.09 4.60
CA GLY A 162 -18.69 -7.07 4.32
C GLY A 162 -18.48 -5.75 5.08
N TYR A 163 -17.76 -5.76 6.19
CA TYR A 163 -17.43 -4.55 6.96
C TYR A 163 -16.66 -3.52 6.14
N PHE A 164 -15.80 -3.99 5.24
CA PHE A 164 -14.90 -3.14 4.47
C PHE A 164 -15.56 -2.42 3.29
N ASN A 165 -16.81 -2.76 2.94
CA ASN A 165 -17.56 -2.14 1.83
C ASN A 165 -16.67 -1.83 0.61
N PHE A 166 -15.98 -2.86 0.13
CA PHE A 166 -14.96 -2.74 -0.89
C PHE A 166 -15.48 -2.23 -2.23
N SER A 167 -14.70 -1.36 -2.84
CA SER A 167 -14.83 -1.02 -4.26
C SER A 167 -13.44 -0.86 -4.90
N TYR A 168 -13.38 -0.45 -6.16
CA TYR A 168 -12.11 -0.30 -6.87
C TYR A 168 -11.16 0.67 -6.14
N ARG A 169 -10.04 0.15 -5.63
CA ARG A 169 -9.02 0.90 -4.84
C ARG A 169 -9.59 1.59 -3.60
N TYR A 170 -10.59 0.97 -3.00
CA TYR A 170 -11.27 1.54 -1.83
C TYR A 170 -11.70 0.45 -0.84
N SER A 171 -11.64 0.81 0.43
CA SER A 171 -12.30 0.14 1.55
C SER A 171 -12.82 1.17 2.55
N SER A 172 -13.87 0.86 3.30
CA SER A 172 -14.50 1.77 4.29
C SER A 172 -13.51 2.26 5.36
N ILE A 173 -12.45 1.51 5.65
CA ILE A 173 -11.44 1.89 6.64
C ILE A 173 -10.59 3.11 6.19
N GLN A 174 -10.67 3.51 4.92
CA GLN A 174 -10.11 4.79 4.48
C GLN A 174 -10.81 5.99 5.12
N CYS A 175 -12.08 5.82 5.49
CA CYS A 175 -12.87 6.86 6.16
C CYS A 175 -12.93 6.66 7.68
N SER A 176 -13.15 5.43 8.16
CA SER A 176 -13.27 5.13 9.60
C SER A 176 -11.93 5.23 10.34
N ARG A 177 -10.80 5.14 9.64
CA ARG A 177 -9.44 5.09 10.18
C ARG A 177 -9.17 3.88 11.07
N ASP A 178 -9.96 2.81 10.92
CA ASP A 178 -9.70 1.55 11.59
C ASP A 178 -8.41 0.90 11.05
N ILE A 179 -7.71 0.19 11.92
CA ILE A 179 -6.40 -0.39 11.65
C ILE A 179 -6.54 -1.91 11.61
N VAL A 180 -6.22 -2.53 10.49
CA VAL A 180 -6.20 -4.00 10.39
C VAL A 180 -5.01 -4.55 11.19
N LEU A 181 -5.27 -5.49 12.10
CA LEU A 181 -4.24 -6.19 12.89
C LEU A 181 -3.89 -7.56 12.29
N SER A 182 -4.91 -8.36 12.00
CA SER A 182 -4.78 -9.63 11.30
C SER A 182 -5.86 -9.78 10.25
N ALA A 183 -5.65 -10.67 9.30
CA ALA A 183 -6.62 -10.98 8.26
C ALA A 183 -6.64 -12.49 8.00
N LYS A 184 -7.85 -13.04 7.84
CA LYS A 184 -8.08 -14.43 7.45
C LYS A 184 -8.51 -14.49 6.00
N PHE A 185 -7.80 -15.28 5.21
CA PHE A 185 -8.08 -15.49 3.79
C PHE A 185 -8.59 -16.90 3.54
N LYS A 186 -9.57 -17.03 2.63
CA LYS A 186 -10.02 -18.31 2.10
C LYS A 186 -9.00 -18.83 1.09
N LEU A 187 -8.71 -20.13 1.15
CA LEU A 187 -7.79 -20.84 0.29
C LEU A 187 -8.55 -22.05 -0.30
N LEU A 188 -9.06 -21.88 -1.53
CA LEU A 188 -9.94 -22.87 -2.17
C LEU A 188 -9.31 -23.52 -3.41
N LYS A 189 -8.35 -22.83 -4.07
CA LYS A 189 -7.69 -23.32 -5.28
C LYS A 189 -6.45 -24.10 -4.90
N LYS A 190 -6.64 -25.40 -4.67
CA LYS A 190 -5.56 -26.31 -4.34
C LYS A 190 -4.85 -26.81 -5.60
N THR A 191 -3.53 -26.76 -5.59
CA THR A 191 -2.63 -27.26 -6.63
C THR A 191 -1.42 -27.90 -5.94
N ASN A 192 -0.41 -28.38 -6.68
CA ASN A 192 0.83 -28.75 -6.02
C ASN A 192 1.70 -27.50 -5.73
N PRO A 193 2.57 -27.55 -4.71
CA PRO A 193 3.39 -26.39 -4.32
C PRO A 193 4.32 -25.90 -5.46
N GLN A 194 4.80 -26.78 -6.34
CA GLN A 194 5.69 -26.41 -7.43
C GLN A 194 4.93 -25.61 -8.50
N ASP A 195 3.73 -26.04 -8.89
CA ASP A 195 2.90 -25.34 -9.89
C ASP A 195 2.51 -23.93 -9.36
N ALA A 196 2.16 -23.83 -8.06
CA ALA A 196 1.88 -22.55 -7.43
C ALA A 196 3.11 -21.62 -7.45
N ALA A 197 4.29 -22.15 -7.20
CA ALA A 197 5.54 -21.40 -7.23
C ALA A 197 5.90 -20.96 -8.67
N ASP A 198 5.73 -21.81 -9.66
CA ASP A 198 6.00 -21.52 -11.07
C ASP A 198 5.06 -20.42 -11.60
N GLU A 199 3.78 -20.46 -11.21
CA GLU A 199 2.82 -19.38 -11.50
C GLU A 199 3.29 -18.04 -10.90
N ILE A 200 3.73 -18.01 -9.64
CA ILE A 200 4.29 -16.81 -8.98
C ILE A 200 5.48 -16.27 -9.78
N ILE A 201 6.42 -17.14 -10.17
CA ILE A 201 7.60 -16.75 -10.95
C ILE A 201 7.17 -16.11 -12.27
N SER A 202 6.20 -16.72 -12.97
CA SER A 202 5.65 -16.20 -14.22
C SER A 202 5.02 -14.82 -14.04
N ILE A 203 4.17 -14.63 -13.02
CA ILE A 203 3.53 -13.35 -12.71
C ILE A 203 4.59 -12.29 -12.42
N VAL A 204 5.54 -12.57 -11.54
CA VAL A 204 6.61 -11.63 -11.17
C VAL A 204 7.47 -11.25 -12.38
N LYS A 205 7.82 -12.23 -13.22
CA LYS A 205 8.60 -12.00 -14.44
C LYS A 205 7.84 -11.10 -15.41
N SER A 206 6.57 -11.38 -15.67
CA SER A 206 5.73 -10.58 -16.57
C SER A 206 5.54 -9.13 -16.09
N ARG A 207 5.42 -8.93 -14.78
CA ARG A 207 5.36 -7.59 -14.19
C ARG A 207 6.67 -6.83 -14.34
N ARG A 208 7.80 -7.46 -14.02
CA ARG A 208 9.15 -6.85 -14.14
C ARG A 208 9.47 -6.37 -15.56
N LEU A 209 8.94 -7.05 -16.58
CA LEU A 209 9.09 -6.60 -17.97
C LEU A 209 8.40 -5.25 -18.24
N LYS A 210 7.35 -4.91 -17.49
CA LYS A 210 6.56 -3.68 -17.64
C LYS A 210 6.94 -2.59 -16.63
N GLU A 211 7.63 -2.94 -15.57
CA GLU A 211 8.00 -2.02 -14.49
C GLU A 211 9.32 -1.29 -14.78
N PRO A 212 9.49 -0.04 -14.35
CA PRO A 212 10.77 0.67 -14.41
C PRO A 212 11.87 -0.07 -13.65
N GLU A 213 13.11 0.07 -14.11
CA GLU A 213 14.28 -0.45 -13.40
C GLU A 213 14.56 0.35 -12.12
N ASN A 214 14.35 1.66 -12.17
CA ASN A 214 14.44 2.51 -11.00
C ASN A 214 13.33 2.20 -10.00
N ARG A 215 13.71 1.67 -8.85
CA ARG A 215 12.78 1.25 -7.79
C ARG A 215 12.30 2.38 -6.88
N LYS A 216 12.77 3.60 -7.07
CA LYS A 216 12.30 4.78 -6.33
C LYS A 216 11.01 5.32 -6.97
N ASN A 217 9.92 4.60 -6.76
CA ASN A 217 8.58 4.90 -7.26
C ASN A 217 7.51 4.29 -6.33
N CYS A 218 6.24 4.58 -6.56
CA CYS A 218 5.10 4.03 -5.78
C CYS A 218 4.19 3.10 -6.60
N GLY A 219 4.62 2.65 -7.77
CA GLY A 219 3.73 1.97 -8.71
C GLY A 219 2.86 2.95 -9.49
N SER A 220 1.61 2.56 -9.76
CA SER A 220 0.64 3.40 -10.47
C SER A 220 0.24 4.62 -9.66
N VAL A 221 0.37 5.80 -10.27
CA VAL A 221 0.02 7.09 -9.62
C VAL A 221 -1.48 7.39 -9.74
N PHE A 222 -2.12 6.98 -10.84
CA PHE A 222 -3.53 7.28 -11.12
C PHE A 222 -4.36 6.00 -11.24
N LYS A 223 -5.62 6.09 -10.83
CA LYS A 223 -6.64 5.08 -11.05
C LYS A 223 -6.97 4.96 -12.54
N ALA A 224 -7.57 3.83 -12.95
CA ALA A 224 -8.19 3.74 -14.28
C ALA A 224 -9.35 4.75 -14.38
N CYS A 225 -9.44 5.41 -15.54
CA CYS A 225 -10.51 6.38 -15.83
C CYS A 225 -11.56 5.72 -16.71
N ARG A 226 -12.80 5.59 -16.22
CA ARG A 226 -13.94 4.95 -16.96
C ARG A 226 -13.56 3.60 -17.59
N GLY A 227 -12.81 2.79 -16.87
CA GLY A 227 -12.32 1.48 -17.34
C GLY A 227 -11.07 1.52 -18.22
N VAL A 228 -10.62 2.70 -18.65
CA VAL A 228 -9.38 2.86 -19.42
C VAL A 228 -8.20 3.01 -18.45
N PRO A 229 -7.14 2.18 -18.55
CA PRO A 229 -5.93 2.35 -17.74
C PRO A 229 -5.32 3.75 -17.96
N ALA A 230 -5.07 4.50 -16.88
CA ALA A 230 -4.52 5.85 -16.96
C ALA A 230 -3.19 5.91 -17.74
N GLY A 231 -2.37 4.86 -17.64
CA GLY A 231 -1.12 4.77 -18.40
C GLY A 231 -1.30 4.87 -19.92
N ILE A 232 -2.43 4.38 -20.47
CA ILE A 232 -2.74 4.50 -21.90
C ILE A 232 -3.02 5.96 -22.28
N LEU A 233 -3.77 6.69 -21.46
CA LEU A 233 -4.08 8.09 -21.70
C LEU A 233 -2.81 8.96 -21.61
N ILE A 234 -1.99 8.71 -20.60
CA ILE A 234 -0.73 9.45 -20.37
C ILE A 234 0.27 9.16 -21.51
N ASP A 235 0.35 7.91 -21.97
CA ASP A 235 1.21 7.52 -23.10
C ASP A 235 0.75 8.16 -24.42
N LYS A 236 -0.56 8.07 -24.74
CA LYS A 236 -1.15 8.75 -25.91
C LYS A 236 -1.04 10.26 -25.85
N ALA A 237 -0.96 10.84 -24.65
CA ALA A 237 -0.69 12.27 -24.48
C ALA A 237 0.77 12.64 -24.79
N GLY A 238 1.67 11.66 -24.94
CA GLY A 238 3.10 11.88 -25.21
C GLY A 238 3.89 12.31 -23.97
N LEU A 239 3.47 11.89 -22.76
CA LEU A 239 4.02 12.40 -21.51
C LEU A 239 5.13 11.53 -20.90
N LYS A 240 5.51 10.41 -21.51
CA LYS A 240 6.69 9.65 -21.08
C LYS A 240 7.93 10.54 -21.13
N GLY A 241 8.72 10.52 -20.04
CA GLY A 241 9.90 11.38 -19.90
C GLY A 241 9.59 12.82 -19.45
N LEU A 242 8.31 13.24 -19.35
CA LEU A 242 7.96 14.55 -18.76
C LEU A 242 8.54 14.64 -17.36
N ARG A 243 9.23 15.76 -17.08
CA ARG A 243 10.02 15.93 -15.87
C ARG A 243 9.68 17.23 -15.14
N VAL A 244 9.74 17.18 -13.81
CA VAL A 244 9.80 18.34 -12.91
C VAL A 244 10.93 18.07 -11.92
N ASN A 245 12.01 18.79 -12.04
CA ASN A 245 13.24 18.63 -11.26
C ASN A 245 13.68 17.15 -11.16
N GLY A 246 13.61 16.54 -9.95
CA GLY A 246 13.98 15.16 -9.71
C GLY A 246 12.90 14.12 -10.03
N ALA A 247 11.65 14.53 -10.31
CA ALA A 247 10.54 13.62 -10.60
C ALA A 247 10.31 13.50 -12.13
N MET A 248 10.12 12.28 -12.63
CA MET A 248 9.94 12.01 -14.07
C MET A 248 8.88 10.94 -14.32
N VAL A 249 8.03 11.14 -15.33
CA VAL A 249 7.16 10.07 -15.87
C VAL A 249 8.04 9.00 -16.50
N SER A 250 7.88 7.75 -16.07
CA SER A 250 8.69 6.65 -16.56
C SER A 250 8.56 6.46 -18.08
N PHE A 251 9.67 6.24 -18.75
CA PHE A 251 9.68 5.83 -20.15
C PHE A 251 9.08 4.44 -20.36
N LYS A 252 9.18 3.58 -19.36
CA LYS A 252 8.72 2.19 -19.45
C LYS A 252 7.23 2.04 -19.15
N HIS A 253 6.70 2.77 -18.17
CA HIS A 253 5.30 2.71 -17.78
C HIS A 253 4.75 4.11 -17.49
N ALA A 254 3.92 4.65 -18.36
CA ALA A 254 3.47 6.04 -18.33
C ALA A 254 2.66 6.43 -17.07
N ASN A 255 2.08 5.47 -16.34
CA ASN A 255 1.39 5.74 -15.06
C ASN A 255 2.32 5.71 -13.84
N TRP A 256 3.63 5.67 -14.04
CA TRP A 256 4.60 5.63 -12.95
C TRP A 256 5.47 6.88 -12.97
N ILE A 257 5.69 7.46 -11.79
CA ILE A 257 6.62 8.58 -11.60
C ILE A 257 7.83 8.06 -10.84
N GLU A 258 9.01 8.29 -11.39
CA GLU A 258 10.28 7.89 -10.83
C GLU A 258 10.98 9.07 -10.14
N ASN A 259 11.54 8.85 -8.97
CA ASN A 259 12.49 9.74 -8.33
C ASN A 259 13.90 9.43 -8.89
N LEU A 260 14.42 10.31 -9.73
CA LEU A 260 15.74 10.17 -10.34
C LEU A 260 16.89 10.51 -9.39
N GLY A 261 16.54 11.00 -8.19
CA GLY A 261 17.44 11.49 -7.14
C GLY A 261 17.09 12.92 -6.77
N GLY A 262 16.91 13.16 -5.46
CA GLY A 262 16.62 14.49 -4.92
C GLY A 262 15.24 15.06 -5.26
N ALA A 263 14.29 14.25 -5.74
CA ALA A 263 12.91 14.71 -5.94
C ALA A 263 12.24 15.06 -4.59
N SER A 264 11.56 16.19 -4.54
CA SER A 264 10.67 16.58 -3.44
C SER A 264 9.23 16.07 -3.65
N SER A 265 8.41 16.14 -2.63
CA SER A 265 6.97 15.91 -2.77
C SER A 265 6.33 16.91 -3.75
N ASP A 266 6.76 18.16 -3.72
CA ASP A 266 6.26 19.22 -4.60
C ASP A 266 6.59 18.96 -6.07
N ASP A 267 7.77 18.40 -6.36
CA ASP A 267 8.12 17.99 -7.72
C ASP A 267 7.14 16.95 -8.26
N VAL A 268 6.79 15.97 -7.42
CA VAL A 268 5.82 14.91 -7.76
C VAL A 268 4.42 15.50 -7.92
N LEU A 269 3.97 16.34 -6.98
CA LEU A 269 2.65 16.99 -7.04
C LEU A 269 2.50 17.89 -8.25
N ASN A 270 3.53 18.69 -8.56
CA ASN A 270 3.55 19.54 -9.74
C ASN A 270 3.54 18.70 -11.04
N LEU A 271 4.22 17.56 -11.05
CA LEU A 271 4.19 16.65 -12.19
C LEU A 271 2.81 16.01 -12.34
N ILE A 272 2.17 15.56 -11.25
CA ILE A 272 0.79 15.06 -11.22
C ILE A 272 -0.17 16.11 -11.78
N ALA A 273 -0.09 17.35 -11.31
CA ALA A 273 -0.95 18.45 -11.78
C ALA A 273 -0.78 18.71 -13.31
N LYS A 274 0.45 18.71 -13.81
CA LYS A 274 0.74 18.86 -15.26
C LYS A 274 0.14 17.70 -16.06
N ILE A 275 0.31 16.46 -15.60
CA ILE A 275 -0.26 15.27 -16.27
C ILE A 275 -1.79 15.38 -16.34
N LYS A 276 -2.45 15.68 -15.21
CA LYS A 276 -3.92 15.84 -15.13
C LYS A 276 -4.41 16.90 -16.10
N LYS A 277 -3.74 18.08 -16.14
CA LYS A 277 -4.09 19.18 -17.03
C LYS A 277 -4.00 18.76 -18.50
N ILE A 278 -2.86 18.20 -18.92
CA ILE A 278 -2.63 17.85 -20.34
C ILE A 278 -3.55 16.73 -20.80
N VAL A 279 -3.81 15.71 -19.96
CA VAL A 279 -4.73 14.62 -20.27
C VAL A 279 -6.17 15.15 -20.41
N PHE A 280 -6.59 16.07 -19.53
CA PHE A 280 -7.89 16.70 -19.62
C PHE A 280 -8.03 17.56 -20.88
N GLU A 281 -7.05 18.39 -21.21
CA GLU A 281 -7.04 19.24 -22.41
C GLU A 281 -7.10 18.41 -23.71
N LYS A 282 -6.42 17.24 -23.75
CA LYS A 282 -6.36 16.40 -24.95
C LYS A 282 -7.54 15.46 -25.13
N PHE A 283 -8.10 14.95 -24.03
CA PHE A 283 -9.07 13.85 -24.08
C PHE A 283 -10.37 14.13 -23.30
N GLY A 284 -10.48 15.24 -22.57
CA GLY A 284 -11.61 15.54 -21.69
C GLY A 284 -11.71 14.64 -20.45
N GLU A 285 -10.68 13.79 -20.18
CA GLU A 285 -10.71 12.81 -19.10
C GLU A 285 -10.05 13.36 -17.83
N LYS A 286 -10.73 13.18 -16.68
CA LYS A 286 -10.23 13.60 -15.37
C LYS A 286 -9.55 12.42 -14.69
N LEU A 287 -8.22 12.50 -14.53
CA LEU A 287 -7.46 11.51 -13.79
C LEU A 287 -7.61 11.72 -12.27
N GLU A 288 -7.77 10.61 -11.53
CA GLU A 288 -7.79 10.58 -10.07
C GLU A 288 -6.56 9.85 -9.55
N GLU A 289 -5.95 10.35 -8.49
CA GLU A 289 -4.80 9.74 -7.86
C GLU A 289 -5.19 8.40 -7.21
N GLU A 290 -4.36 7.37 -7.43
CA GLU A 290 -4.37 6.11 -6.67
C GLU A 290 -3.40 6.21 -5.48
N VAL A 291 -2.33 6.98 -5.65
CA VAL A 291 -1.38 7.24 -4.57
C VAL A 291 -2.00 8.11 -3.49
N LEU A 292 -1.72 7.77 -2.23
CA LEU A 292 -2.21 8.52 -1.08
C LEU A 292 -1.22 9.62 -0.70
N ILE A 293 -1.69 10.86 -0.68
CA ILE A 293 -0.93 11.98 -0.13
C ILE A 293 -1.22 12.02 1.37
N LEU A 294 -0.21 11.71 2.20
CA LEU A 294 -0.40 11.64 3.63
C LEU A 294 -0.50 13.04 4.24
N SER A 295 -1.44 13.18 5.16
CA SER A 295 -1.63 14.36 6.01
C SER A 295 -2.06 13.94 7.41
N CYS A 296 -1.86 14.79 8.41
CA CYS A 296 -2.27 14.57 9.79
C CYS A 296 -3.70 15.04 10.09
#